data_2f6b9b9b48c624d3926d850fb923c2bc
#
_entry.id   2f6b9b9b48c624d3926d850fb923c2bc
#
_cell.length_a   1.000
_cell.length_b   1.000
_cell.length_c   1.000
_cell.angle_alpha   90.00
_cell.angle_beta   90.00
_cell.angle_gamma   90.00
#
_symmetry.space_group_name_H-M   'P 1'
#
loop_
_entity.id
_entity.type
_entity.pdbx_description
1 polymer ?
#
loop_
_entity_poly.entity_id
_entity_poly.type
_entity_poly.pdbx_seq_one_letter_code
_entity_poly.pdbx_strand_id
1 'polypeptide(L)'
;SIASYATDIGVSAIARGVQVANMNFDFPGDNEVTVTMTMAARSWDDKGDNTSFIVNAQPEASQRRFSFKDISGLKINGVQVGEDNACVDSFNLQFDNNVQTQRCIGNGNPYPGNIIATTFTPSGAITISWSKMAYQLWKAQKTNDAISLEFTIGNADGGYKFLIPEMEVTADWPDGGSTDIIQVELNYTARRVAPTITRLPAPIVVAAVDVTPATLSLAVGATGDLEVVVTPAGASQQVTWTSSAPAIASVSETGLVKALTVGTATITATSVADGTKTDTCAVTVTA
;
A
#
# COMPACT_ATOMS: atom_id res chain seq x y z
N SER A 1 -15.39 21.61 -0.96
CA SER A 1 -16.85 21.35 -0.93
C SER A 1 -17.10 19.89 -1.25
N ILE A 2 -18.11 19.32 -0.65
CA ILE A 2 -18.57 17.96 -0.91
C ILE A 2 -20.03 18.05 -1.33
N ALA A 3 -20.38 17.40 -2.45
CA ALA A 3 -21.73 17.34 -2.96
C ALA A 3 -22.28 15.91 -2.88
N SER A 4 -23.56 15.79 -2.59
CA SER A 4 -24.32 14.54 -2.63
C SER A 4 -25.61 14.72 -3.41
N TYR A 5 -26.10 13.66 -4.01
CA TYR A 5 -27.37 13.65 -4.72
C TYR A 5 -28.17 12.40 -4.34
N ALA A 6 -29.34 12.61 -3.77
CA ALA A 6 -30.29 11.55 -3.47
C ALA A 6 -31.25 11.39 -4.66
N THR A 7 -31.05 10.35 -5.46
CA THR A 7 -31.75 10.12 -6.72
C THR A 7 -33.23 9.76 -6.54
N ASP A 8 -33.54 9.11 -5.41
CA ASP A 8 -34.91 8.65 -5.05
C ASP A 8 -35.87 9.79 -4.73
N ILE A 9 -35.35 10.90 -4.22
CA ILE A 9 -36.15 12.09 -3.87
C ILE A 9 -35.79 13.32 -4.68
N GLY A 10 -34.86 13.23 -5.62
CA GLY A 10 -34.48 14.33 -6.51
C GLY A 10 -33.82 15.53 -5.83
N VAL A 11 -33.19 15.31 -4.64
CA VAL A 11 -32.55 16.37 -3.88
C VAL A 11 -31.04 16.25 -3.95
N SER A 12 -30.38 17.36 -4.25
CA SER A 12 -28.91 17.45 -4.10
C SER A 12 -28.52 18.48 -3.04
N ALA A 13 -27.43 18.18 -2.34
CA ALA A 13 -26.89 19.06 -1.32
C ALA A 13 -25.38 19.24 -1.52
N ILE A 14 -24.89 20.43 -1.22
CA ILE A 14 -23.46 20.73 -1.22
C ILE A 14 -23.03 21.34 0.12
N ALA A 15 -22.06 20.71 0.74
CA ALA A 15 -21.40 21.23 1.93
C ALA A 15 -20.20 22.10 1.52
N ARG A 16 -20.12 23.31 2.01
CA ARG A 16 -19.04 24.26 1.70
C ARG A 16 -18.16 24.53 2.89
N GLY A 17 -16.88 24.85 2.63
CA GLY A 17 -15.89 25.09 3.68
C GLY A 17 -15.70 23.88 4.58
N VAL A 18 -15.66 22.68 3.98
CA VAL A 18 -15.55 21.41 4.69
C VAL A 18 -14.12 21.22 5.18
N GLN A 19 -13.99 20.82 6.44
CA GLN A 19 -12.74 20.37 7.06
C GLN A 19 -12.95 18.96 7.62
N VAL A 20 -11.93 18.11 7.51
CA VAL A 20 -11.93 16.79 8.16
C VAL A 20 -11.68 17.01 9.64
N ALA A 21 -12.65 16.63 10.46
CA ALA A 21 -12.55 16.69 11.92
C ALA A 21 -11.83 15.46 12.45
N ASN A 22 -12.20 14.27 11.94
CA ASN A 22 -11.63 13.00 12.35
C ASN A 22 -11.56 12.07 11.13
N MET A 23 -10.51 11.25 11.08
CA MET A 23 -10.37 10.15 10.12
C MET A 23 -9.91 8.91 10.87
N ASN A 24 -10.70 7.86 10.84
CA ASN A 24 -10.38 6.58 11.46
C ASN A 24 -10.15 5.53 10.37
N PHE A 25 -9.01 4.87 10.45
CA PHE A 25 -8.67 3.68 9.67
C PHE A 25 -8.81 2.47 10.58
N ASP A 26 -9.61 1.51 10.17
CA ASP A 26 -9.84 0.28 10.90
C ASP A 26 -9.31 -0.90 10.08
N PHE A 27 -8.42 -1.67 10.69
CA PHE A 27 -7.71 -2.80 10.09
C PHE A 27 -8.08 -4.08 10.85
N PRO A 28 -9.22 -4.69 10.53
CA PRO A 28 -9.64 -5.95 11.12
C PRO A 28 -8.79 -7.11 10.63
N GLY A 29 -8.67 -8.18 11.44
CA GLY A 29 -7.87 -9.36 11.09
C GLY A 29 -8.48 -10.26 10.01
N ASP A 30 -9.75 -10.07 9.65
CA ASP A 30 -10.49 -10.99 8.75
C ASP A 30 -11.34 -10.32 7.66
N ASN A 31 -11.46 -8.99 7.68
CA ASN A 31 -12.37 -8.25 6.82
C ASN A 31 -11.68 -7.19 5.94
N GLU A 32 -12.48 -6.41 5.24
CA GLU A 32 -12.01 -5.26 4.47
C GLU A 32 -11.58 -4.12 5.41
N VAL A 33 -10.53 -3.42 5.03
CA VAL A 33 -10.09 -2.19 5.69
C VAL A 33 -11.12 -1.10 5.48
N THR A 34 -11.56 -0.46 6.54
CA THR A 34 -12.52 0.62 6.48
C THR A 34 -11.91 1.96 6.86
N VAL A 35 -12.37 3.02 6.20
CA VAL A 35 -11.98 4.39 6.51
C VAL A 35 -13.23 5.20 6.77
N THR A 36 -13.37 5.67 8.00
CA THR A 36 -14.47 6.54 8.41
C THR A 36 -13.97 7.97 8.58
N MET A 37 -14.61 8.91 7.88
CA MET A 37 -14.29 10.33 8.01
C MET A 37 -15.46 11.11 8.58
N THR A 38 -15.19 11.85 9.66
CA THR A 38 -16.11 12.86 10.19
C THR A 38 -15.68 14.23 9.69
N MET A 39 -16.61 14.96 9.10
CA MET A 39 -16.33 16.25 8.48
C MET A 39 -17.22 17.33 9.09
N ALA A 40 -16.64 18.51 9.30
CA ALA A 40 -17.36 19.72 9.69
C ALA A 40 -17.51 20.63 8.46
N ALA A 41 -18.72 21.08 8.18
CA ALA A 41 -19.02 21.99 7.08
C ALA A 41 -19.41 23.37 7.63
N ARG A 42 -19.00 24.42 6.93
CA ARG A 42 -19.32 25.81 7.28
C ARG A 42 -20.74 26.20 6.85
N SER A 43 -21.19 25.69 5.74
CA SER A 43 -22.57 25.91 5.24
C SER A 43 -23.04 24.74 4.38
N TRP A 44 -24.36 24.65 4.25
CA TRP A 44 -25.03 23.73 3.33
C TRP A 44 -25.92 24.51 2.38
N ASP A 45 -25.86 24.18 1.11
CA ASP A 45 -26.81 24.61 0.10
C ASP A 45 -27.53 23.35 -0.40
N ASP A 46 -28.83 23.42 -0.61
CA ASP A 46 -29.64 22.35 -1.19
C ASP A 46 -30.33 22.79 -2.46
N LYS A 47 -30.70 21.83 -3.26
CA LYS A 47 -31.57 22.01 -4.43
C LYS A 47 -32.63 20.93 -4.38
N GLY A 48 -33.86 21.34 -4.11
CA GLY A 48 -35.01 20.45 -3.99
C GLY A 48 -35.83 20.28 -5.30
N ASP A 49 -35.23 20.60 -6.45
CA ASP A 49 -35.95 20.76 -7.75
C ASP A 49 -35.49 19.78 -8.82
N ASN A 50 -35.05 18.58 -8.46
CA ASN A 50 -34.45 17.58 -9.36
C ASN A 50 -33.20 18.06 -10.10
N THR A 51 -32.56 19.15 -9.68
CA THR A 51 -31.29 19.60 -10.23
C THR A 51 -30.12 19.10 -9.36
N SER A 52 -29.04 18.69 -9.98
CA SER A 52 -27.86 18.23 -9.27
C SER A 52 -26.74 19.26 -9.28
N PHE A 53 -26.02 19.40 -8.16
CA PHE A 53 -24.72 20.07 -8.13
C PHE A 53 -23.62 19.26 -8.83
N ILE A 54 -23.86 17.95 -9.03
CA ILE A 54 -22.92 17.05 -9.69
C ILE A 54 -23.24 17.03 -11.17
N VAL A 55 -22.33 17.57 -11.98
CA VAL A 55 -22.44 17.59 -13.44
C VAL A 55 -21.37 16.68 -14.02
N ASN A 56 -21.75 15.82 -14.97
CA ASN A 56 -20.83 14.86 -15.60
C ASN A 56 -20.10 13.95 -14.59
N ALA A 57 -20.85 13.41 -13.64
CA ALA A 57 -20.31 12.42 -12.72
C ALA A 57 -19.69 11.27 -13.52
N GLN A 58 -18.39 11.04 -13.31
CA GLN A 58 -17.73 9.85 -13.85
C GLN A 58 -18.05 8.66 -12.95
N PRO A 59 -18.38 7.49 -13.52
CA PRO A 59 -18.50 6.28 -12.71
C PRO A 59 -17.18 6.04 -11.99
N GLU A 60 -17.27 5.63 -10.75
CA GLU A 60 -16.07 5.22 -9.99
C GLU A 60 -15.39 4.07 -10.74
N ALA A 61 -14.12 4.23 -11.02
CA ALA A 61 -13.34 3.13 -11.56
C ALA A 61 -13.41 1.97 -10.55
N SER A 62 -13.71 0.77 -11.05
CA SER A 62 -13.73 -0.45 -10.23
C SER A 62 -12.34 -0.66 -9.60
N GLN A 63 -12.11 -0.09 -8.43
CA GLN A 63 -10.89 -0.28 -7.67
C GLN A 63 -11.08 -1.44 -6.69
N ARG A 64 -10.07 -2.28 -6.61
CA ARG A 64 -10.02 -3.34 -5.62
C ARG A 64 -9.89 -2.70 -4.24
N ARG A 65 -10.79 -3.06 -3.32
CA ARG A 65 -10.73 -2.65 -1.93
C ARG A 65 -9.55 -3.33 -1.23
N PHE A 66 -8.99 -2.65 -0.25
CA PHE A 66 -7.99 -3.24 0.61
C PHE A 66 -8.63 -4.16 1.65
N SER A 67 -7.97 -5.27 1.92
CA SER A 67 -8.31 -6.24 2.94
C SER A 67 -7.10 -6.48 3.85
N PHE A 68 -7.28 -7.25 4.92
CA PHE A 68 -6.16 -7.64 5.78
C PHE A 68 -5.02 -8.35 5.01
N LYS A 69 -5.31 -9.05 3.91
CA LYS A 69 -4.31 -9.72 3.05
C LYS A 69 -3.39 -8.75 2.32
N ASP A 70 -3.83 -7.51 2.16
CA ASP A 70 -3.06 -6.46 1.49
C ASP A 70 -2.14 -5.71 2.48
N ILE A 71 -2.19 -6.06 3.78
CA ILE A 71 -1.32 -5.52 4.82
C ILE A 71 -0.02 -6.33 4.84
N SER A 72 1.09 -5.63 4.83
CA SER A 72 2.42 -6.23 4.84
C SER A 72 3.43 -5.37 5.61
N GLY A 73 4.55 -6.00 5.98
CA GLY A 73 5.65 -5.27 6.61
C GLY A 73 5.28 -4.63 7.95
N LEU A 74 4.29 -5.17 8.68
CA LEU A 74 3.93 -4.65 9.99
C LEU A 74 5.08 -4.83 10.96
N LYS A 75 5.62 -3.72 11.45
CA LYS A 75 6.72 -3.67 12.41
C LYS A 75 6.35 -2.80 13.60
N ILE A 76 6.66 -3.28 14.78
CA ILE A 76 6.57 -2.52 16.01
C ILE A 76 7.99 -2.38 16.57
N ASN A 77 8.41 -1.16 16.79
CA ASN A 77 9.78 -0.82 17.22
C ASN A 77 10.87 -1.45 16.33
N GLY A 78 10.63 -1.46 15.00
CA GLY A 78 11.52 -2.02 14.00
C GLY A 78 11.50 -3.55 13.89
N VAL A 79 10.80 -4.26 14.79
CA VAL A 79 10.69 -5.72 14.77
C VAL A 79 9.47 -6.14 13.96
N GLN A 80 9.67 -7.02 12.99
CA GLN A 80 8.59 -7.59 12.18
C GLN A 80 7.64 -8.37 13.06
N VAL A 81 6.33 -8.08 12.95
CA VAL A 81 5.27 -8.84 13.60
C VAL A 81 4.90 -10.05 12.74
N GLY A 82 4.70 -11.21 13.38
CA GLY A 82 4.37 -12.46 12.70
C GLY A 82 4.31 -13.64 13.67
N GLU A 83 4.05 -14.83 13.14
CA GLU A 83 3.81 -16.07 13.90
C GLU A 83 4.92 -16.40 14.90
N ASP A 84 6.19 -16.05 14.59
CA ASP A 84 7.33 -16.38 15.43
C ASP A 84 7.46 -15.50 16.68
N ASN A 85 6.82 -14.33 16.73
CA ASN A 85 7.01 -13.38 17.84
C ASN A 85 5.73 -12.77 18.41
N ALA A 86 4.71 -12.48 17.60
CA ALA A 86 3.41 -11.98 18.05
C ALA A 86 2.38 -12.00 16.91
N CYS A 87 1.15 -12.38 17.22
CA CYS A 87 0.01 -12.21 16.33
C CYS A 87 -0.71 -10.92 16.66
N VAL A 88 -0.89 -10.05 15.66
CA VAL A 88 -1.79 -8.90 15.75
C VAL A 88 -3.14 -9.33 15.16
N ASP A 89 -4.18 -9.24 15.96
CA ASP A 89 -5.54 -9.60 15.59
C ASP A 89 -6.23 -8.46 14.84
N SER A 90 -6.09 -7.25 15.37
CA SER A 90 -6.64 -6.05 14.75
C SER A 90 -5.87 -4.82 15.22
N PHE A 91 -5.96 -3.75 14.45
CA PHE A 91 -5.51 -2.44 14.88
C PHE A 91 -6.31 -1.33 14.20
N ASN A 92 -6.33 -0.17 14.80
CA ASN A 92 -6.89 1.03 14.20
C ASN A 92 -5.92 2.21 14.29
N LEU A 93 -6.14 3.19 13.45
CA LEU A 93 -5.38 4.44 13.43
C LEU A 93 -6.35 5.60 13.22
N GLN A 94 -6.39 6.49 14.18
CA GLN A 94 -7.26 7.65 14.19
C GLN A 94 -6.45 8.93 14.10
N PHE A 95 -6.85 9.82 13.19
CA PHE A 95 -6.34 11.18 13.08
C PHE A 95 -7.42 12.14 13.53
N ASP A 96 -7.22 12.81 14.66
CA ASP A 96 -8.14 13.80 15.19
C ASP A 96 -7.54 15.20 15.08
N ASN A 97 -8.23 16.08 14.36
CA ASN A 97 -7.87 17.48 14.20
C ASN A 97 -8.46 18.39 15.28
N ASN A 98 -9.22 17.83 16.23
CA ASN A 98 -9.90 18.58 17.29
C ASN A 98 -10.58 19.86 16.78
N VAL A 99 -11.45 19.69 15.80
CA VAL A 99 -12.08 20.81 15.11
C VAL A 99 -13.08 21.51 16.01
N GLN A 100 -12.88 22.80 16.21
CA GLN A 100 -13.78 23.69 16.96
C GLN A 100 -14.63 24.52 16.01
N THR A 101 -15.93 24.63 16.30
CA THR A 101 -16.82 25.51 15.55
C THR A 101 -17.17 26.75 16.34
N GLN A 102 -16.89 27.93 15.77
CA GLN A 102 -17.22 29.20 16.38
C GLN A 102 -18.51 29.75 15.78
N ARG A 103 -19.51 30.04 16.61
CA ARG A 103 -20.74 30.69 16.21
C ARG A 103 -20.75 32.15 16.71
N CYS A 104 -21.07 33.07 15.81
CA CYS A 104 -21.19 34.49 16.15
C CYS A 104 -22.66 34.85 16.35
N ILE A 105 -23.02 35.35 17.53
CA ILE A 105 -24.35 35.84 17.82
C ILE A 105 -24.55 37.20 17.10
N GLY A 106 -25.73 37.41 16.52
CA GLY A 106 -26.13 38.72 15.95
C GLY A 106 -25.86 38.89 14.45
N ASN A 107 -25.28 37.91 13.75
CA ASN A 107 -25.09 37.98 12.29
C ASN A 107 -26.24 37.40 11.44
N GLY A 108 -27.30 36.90 12.09
CA GLY A 108 -28.45 36.30 11.40
C GLY A 108 -28.17 35.00 10.64
N ASN A 109 -26.95 34.48 10.70
CA ASN A 109 -26.56 33.27 10.01
C ASN A 109 -26.65 32.04 10.94
N PRO A 110 -27.41 30.97 10.58
CA PRO A 110 -27.55 29.77 11.38
C PRO A 110 -26.29 28.89 11.39
N TYR A 111 -25.37 29.14 10.47
CA TYR A 111 -24.16 28.34 10.29
C TYR A 111 -22.99 28.85 11.13
N PRO A 112 -21.99 27.98 11.43
CA PRO A 112 -20.77 28.43 12.10
C PRO A 112 -20.05 29.51 11.31
N GLY A 113 -19.63 30.59 12.00
CA GLY A 113 -18.87 31.67 11.41
C GLY A 113 -17.43 31.21 11.04
N ASN A 114 -16.88 30.30 11.82
CA ASN A 114 -15.55 29.75 11.60
C ASN A 114 -15.46 28.29 12.04
N ILE A 115 -14.60 27.54 11.38
CA ILE A 115 -14.19 26.17 11.73
C ILE A 115 -12.69 26.17 11.87
N ILE A 116 -12.18 25.83 13.04
CA ILE A 116 -10.77 25.94 13.39
C ILE A 116 -10.29 24.56 13.84
N ALA A 117 -9.34 23.97 13.10
CA ALA A 117 -8.56 22.84 13.59
C ALA A 117 -7.60 23.36 14.66
N THR A 118 -7.56 22.69 15.82
CA THR A 118 -6.74 23.12 16.95
C THR A 118 -5.52 22.23 17.12
N THR A 119 -5.68 21.07 17.75
CA THR A 119 -4.59 20.11 17.97
C THR A 119 -4.76 18.90 17.08
N PHE A 120 -3.68 18.43 16.48
CA PHE A 120 -3.64 17.19 15.73
C PHE A 120 -3.16 16.07 16.65
N THR A 121 -4.03 15.10 16.92
CA THR A 121 -3.76 14.02 17.88
C THR A 121 -3.95 12.65 17.20
N PRO A 122 -2.92 12.10 16.58
CA PRO A 122 -2.97 10.73 16.07
C PRO A 122 -2.95 9.72 17.21
N SER A 123 -3.87 8.79 17.20
CA SER A 123 -4.03 7.76 18.23
C SER A 123 -4.58 6.46 17.65
N GLY A 124 -4.64 5.41 18.44
CA GLY A 124 -5.24 4.15 18.02
C GLY A 124 -5.07 3.06 19.06
N ALA A 125 -5.45 1.86 18.69
CA ALA A 125 -5.30 0.66 19.48
C ALA A 125 -4.76 -0.49 18.61
N ILE A 126 -4.02 -1.41 19.22
CA ILE A 126 -3.52 -2.64 18.62
C ILE A 126 -3.90 -3.78 19.53
N THR A 127 -4.67 -4.75 19.03
CA THR A 127 -4.94 -6.01 19.73
C THR A 127 -3.92 -7.04 19.32
N ILE A 128 -3.14 -7.52 20.29
CA ILE A 128 -2.02 -8.43 20.04
C ILE A 128 -2.09 -9.62 21.01
N SER A 129 -1.74 -10.81 20.53
CA SER A 129 -1.61 -11.98 21.38
C SER A 129 -0.47 -11.81 22.40
N TRP A 130 -0.71 -12.29 23.63
CA TRP A 130 0.27 -12.19 24.70
C TRP A 130 1.53 -12.97 24.36
N SER A 131 2.63 -12.29 24.31
CA SER A 131 3.93 -12.81 23.87
C SER A 131 5.05 -12.02 24.53
N LYS A 132 6.29 -12.44 24.30
CA LYS A 132 7.47 -11.68 24.77
C LYS A 132 7.47 -10.25 24.22
N MET A 133 7.03 -10.06 22.96
CA MET A 133 6.92 -8.75 22.34
C MET A 133 5.83 -7.92 23.04
N ALA A 134 4.62 -8.46 23.23
CA ALA A 134 3.53 -7.78 23.93
C ALA A 134 3.94 -7.37 25.35
N TYR A 135 4.66 -8.23 26.06
CA TYR A 135 5.20 -7.91 27.38
C TYR A 135 6.20 -6.73 27.32
N GLN A 136 7.08 -6.70 26.32
CA GLN A 136 8.02 -5.59 26.17
C GLN A 136 7.31 -4.27 25.88
N LEU A 137 6.26 -4.30 25.04
CA LEU A 137 5.43 -3.13 24.75
C LEU A 137 4.68 -2.66 26.00
N TRP A 138 4.08 -3.58 26.74
CA TRP A 138 3.45 -3.27 28.03
C TRP A 138 4.46 -2.67 29.04
N LYS A 139 5.68 -3.15 29.07
CA LYS A 139 6.74 -2.62 29.92
C LYS A 139 7.17 -1.21 29.51
N ALA A 140 7.17 -0.89 28.24
CA ALA A 140 7.59 0.39 27.69
C ALA A 140 6.73 1.56 28.24
N GLN A 141 5.44 1.34 28.53
CA GLN A 141 4.61 2.36 29.21
C GLN A 141 5.19 2.81 30.57
N LYS A 142 5.85 1.92 31.31
CA LYS A 142 6.41 2.24 32.62
C LYS A 142 7.74 3.00 32.53
N THR A 143 8.47 2.79 31.46
CA THR A 143 9.75 3.47 31.19
C THR A 143 9.55 4.71 30.32
N ASN A 144 8.33 4.92 29.81
CA ASN A 144 7.97 6.01 28.89
C ASN A 144 8.86 6.00 27.62
N ASP A 145 9.23 4.79 27.16
CA ASP A 145 10.02 4.61 25.95
C ASP A 145 9.13 4.88 24.70
N ALA A 146 9.70 5.59 23.76
CA ALA A 146 9.03 5.79 22.46
C ALA A 146 9.08 4.49 21.65
N ILE A 147 7.96 4.15 21.04
CA ILE A 147 7.80 2.99 20.18
C ILE A 147 7.40 3.47 18.79
N SER A 148 7.88 2.80 17.74
CA SER A 148 7.46 3.08 16.37
C SER A 148 6.50 2.02 15.84
N LEU A 149 5.60 2.43 14.95
CA LEU A 149 4.71 1.55 14.18
C LEU A 149 4.90 1.83 12.69
N GLU A 150 5.19 0.81 11.91
CA GLU A 150 5.32 0.87 10.47
C GLU A 150 4.54 -0.27 9.83
N PHE A 151 3.78 0.01 8.79
CA PHE A 151 3.13 -0.99 7.96
C PHE A 151 2.82 -0.45 6.56
N THR A 152 2.60 -1.37 5.64
CA THR A 152 2.19 -1.07 4.27
C THR A 152 0.86 -1.74 3.99
N ILE A 153 -0.05 -1.03 3.33
CA ILE A 153 -1.24 -1.61 2.72
C ILE A 153 -1.15 -1.39 1.22
N GLY A 154 -1.21 -2.46 0.44
CA GLY A 154 -1.04 -2.36 -1.00
C GLY A 154 -1.53 -3.58 -1.76
N ASN A 155 -2.01 -3.33 -2.96
CA ASN A 155 -2.45 -4.33 -3.93
C ASN A 155 -1.91 -3.99 -5.33
N ALA A 156 -2.46 -4.62 -6.38
CA ALA A 156 -2.05 -4.40 -7.76
C ALA A 156 -2.24 -2.94 -8.24
N ASP A 157 -3.11 -2.17 -7.60
CA ASP A 157 -3.40 -0.77 -7.96
C ASP A 157 -2.53 0.24 -7.20
N GLY A 158 -1.61 -0.25 -6.36
CA GLY A 158 -0.74 0.53 -5.49
C GLY A 158 -1.15 0.45 -4.03
N GLY A 159 -0.73 1.44 -3.24
CA GLY A 159 -1.03 1.38 -1.82
C GLY A 159 -0.52 2.57 -1.03
N TYR A 160 -0.38 2.35 0.27
CA TYR A 160 0.10 3.35 1.22
C TYR A 160 1.02 2.71 2.25
N LYS A 161 2.10 3.41 2.56
CA LYS A 161 2.97 3.09 3.69
C LYS A 161 2.65 4.07 4.81
N PHE A 162 2.39 3.52 5.99
CA PHE A 162 2.14 4.26 7.22
C PHE A 162 3.36 4.14 8.14
N LEU A 163 3.76 5.26 8.72
CA LEU A 163 4.83 5.30 9.70
C LEU A 163 4.41 6.25 10.83
N ILE A 164 4.37 5.74 12.05
CA ILE A 164 4.26 6.49 13.28
C ILE A 164 5.63 6.37 13.97
N PRO A 165 6.48 7.40 13.90
CA PRO A 165 7.88 7.30 14.35
C PRO A 165 8.01 7.18 15.87
N GLU A 166 7.13 7.90 16.59
CA GLU A 166 7.12 7.91 18.05
C GLU A 166 5.68 7.83 18.56
N MET A 167 5.38 6.81 19.35
CA MET A 167 4.12 6.67 20.05
C MET A 167 4.35 6.30 21.52
N GLU A 168 3.46 6.79 22.36
CA GLU A 168 3.32 6.35 23.74
C GLU A 168 2.25 5.27 23.79
N VAL A 169 2.53 4.19 24.50
CA VAL A 169 1.62 3.05 24.63
C VAL A 169 1.11 2.95 26.04
N THR A 170 -0.18 2.65 26.19
CA THR A 170 -0.83 2.32 27.45
C THR A 170 -1.59 1.01 27.30
N ALA A 171 -1.48 0.13 28.29
CA ALA A 171 -2.19 -1.14 28.29
C ALA A 171 -2.39 -1.64 29.72
N ASP A 172 -3.47 -2.33 29.95
CA ASP A 172 -3.70 -3.06 31.19
C ASP A 172 -2.92 -4.39 31.16
N TRP A 173 -2.71 -4.96 32.35
CA TRP A 173 -2.18 -6.32 32.44
C TRP A 173 -3.23 -7.28 31.86
N PRO A 174 -2.82 -8.19 30.94
CA PRO A 174 -3.78 -9.10 30.35
C PRO A 174 -4.44 -9.98 31.43
N ASP A 175 -5.75 -10.07 31.33
CA ASP A 175 -6.56 -10.97 32.13
C ASP A 175 -7.05 -12.11 31.23
N GLY A 176 -6.79 -13.35 31.59
CA GLY A 176 -7.14 -14.50 30.77
C GLY A 176 -7.24 -15.80 31.55
N GLY A 177 -8.21 -16.62 31.14
CA GLY A 177 -8.42 -17.96 31.66
C GLY A 177 -7.43 -18.98 31.10
N SER A 178 -7.35 -20.17 31.69
CA SER A 178 -6.40 -21.23 31.31
C SER A 178 -6.71 -21.89 29.95
N THR A 179 -7.81 -21.56 29.30
CA THR A 179 -8.30 -22.17 28.04
C THR A 179 -8.36 -21.20 26.86
N ASP A 180 -8.16 -19.90 27.10
CA ASP A 180 -8.33 -18.88 26.08
C ASP A 180 -6.99 -18.35 25.56
N ILE A 181 -6.99 -17.89 24.31
CA ILE A 181 -5.87 -17.12 23.78
C ILE A 181 -5.84 -15.79 24.53
N ILE A 182 -4.75 -15.56 25.25
CA ILE A 182 -4.58 -14.30 25.99
C ILE A 182 -4.22 -13.22 24.97
N GLN A 183 -5.03 -12.19 24.91
CA GLN A 183 -4.82 -10.98 24.11
C GLN A 183 -4.66 -9.77 25.01
N VAL A 184 -3.97 -8.77 24.53
CA VAL A 184 -3.86 -7.46 25.17
C VAL A 184 -4.15 -6.37 24.16
N GLU A 185 -4.94 -5.40 24.56
CA GLU A 185 -5.17 -4.17 23.82
C GLU A 185 -4.15 -3.12 24.25
N LEU A 186 -3.37 -2.67 23.31
CA LEU A 186 -2.38 -1.62 23.47
C LEU A 186 -2.94 -0.34 22.87
N ASN A 187 -3.37 0.59 23.71
CA ASN A 187 -3.76 1.92 23.25
C ASN A 187 -2.52 2.78 23.03
N TYR A 188 -2.48 3.52 21.94
CA TYR A 188 -1.34 4.37 21.63
C TYR A 188 -1.72 5.79 21.21
N THR A 189 -0.84 6.73 21.49
CA THR A 189 -0.94 8.11 21.03
C THR A 189 0.41 8.52 20.44
N ALA A 190 0.39 9.10 19.24
CA ALA A 190 1.60 9.62 18.62
C ALA A 190 2.10 10.84 19.39
N ARG A 191 3.42 10.98 19.50
CA ARG A 191 4.07 12.07 20.25
C ARG A 191 5.24 12.65 19.44
N ARG A 192 5.48 13.92 19.66
CA ARG A 192 6.61 14.71 19.13
C ARG A 192 6.73 14.75 17.60
N VAL A 193 6.74 13.61 16.93
CA VAL A 193 6.92 13.49 15.49
C VAL A 193 5.62 13.08 14.83
N ALA A 194 5.17 13.87 13.84
CA ALA A 194 3.94 13.59 13.14
C ALA A 194 4.03 12.27 12.35
N PRO A 195 2.96 11.46 12.35
CA PRO A 195 2.85 10.30 11.45
C PRO A 195 2.94 10.71 9.99
N THR A 196 3.44 9.79 9.16
CA THR A 196 3.50 9.98 7.72
C THR A 196 2.73 8.88 6.99
N ILE A 197 2.01 9.29 5.94
CA ILE A 197 1.35 8.39 5.00
C ILE A 197 2.00 8.65 3.64
N THR A 198 2.70 7.64 3.11
CA THR A 198 3.34 7.73 1.79
C THR A 198 2.56 6.90 0.80
N ARG A 199 2.10 7.53 -0.30
CA ARG A 199 1.46 6.80 -1.39
C ARG A 199 2.48 5.96 -2.13
N LEU A 200 2.17 4.68 -2.34
CA LEU A 200 2.93 3.77 -3.17
C LEU A 200 2.25 3.67 -4.55
N PRO A 201 2.98 3.86 -5.64
CA PRO A 201 2.42 3.64 -6.98
C PRO A 201 2.05 2.17 -7.16
N ALA A 202 1.18 1.89 -8.12
CA ALA A 202 0.95 0.52 -8.58
C ALA A 202 2.29 -0.12 -9.00
N PRO A 203 2.55 -1.39 -8.65
CA PRO A 203 3.72 -2.10 -9.12
C PRO A 203 3.69 -2.18 -10.64
N ILE A 204 4.80 -1.82 -11.27
CA ILE A 204 4.93 -1.89 -12.72
C ILE A 204 5.17 -3.35 -13.08
N VAL A 205 4.14 -4.01 -13.62
CA VAL A 205 4.22 -5.40 -14.05
C VAL A 205 4.88 -5.51 -15.43
N VAL A 206 5.62 -6.60 -15.66
CA VAL A 206 6.21 -6.91 -16.95
C VAL A 206 5.10 -7.26 -17.93
N ALA A 207 5.03 -6.56 -19.06
CA ALA A 207 4.09 -6.84 -20.15
C ALA A 207 4.70 -7.81 -21.17
N ALA A 208 5.94 -7.56 -21.61
CA ALA A 208 6.66 -8.40 -22.56
C ALA A 208 8.19 -8.34 -22.35
N VAL A 209 8.87 -9.33 -22.88
CA VAL A 209 10.32 -9.40 -23.05
C VAL A 209 10.56 -9.49 -24.56
N ASP A 210 11.45 -8.67 -25.10
CA ASP A 210 11.83 -8.66 -26.51
C ASP A 210 13.33 -8.84 -26.65
N VAL A 211 13.78 -9.87 -27.38
CA VAL A 211 15.18 -10.19 -27.67
C VAL A 211 15.53 -9.80 -29.09
N THR A 212 16.61 -9.05 -29.25
CA THR A 212 17.10 -8.62 -30.55
C THR A 212 18.57 -9.01 -30.71
N PRO A 213 18.94 -9.62 -31.86
CA PRO A 213 18.09 -10.06 -32.97
C PRO A 213 17.32 -11.37 -32.68
N ALA A 214 16.18 -11.58 -33.30
CA ALA A 214 15.37 -12.81 -33.14
C ALA A 214 16.09 -14.06 -33.78
N THR A 215 17.06 -13.83 -34.66
CA THR A 215 17.90 -14.88 -35.28
C THR A 215 19.36 -14.44 -35.34
N LEU A 216 20.27 -15.34 -35.02
CA LEU A 216 21.71 -15.07 -35.02
C LEU A 216 22.46 -16.20 -35.73
N SER A 217 23.29 -15.87 -36.74
CA SER A 217 24.14 -16.83 -37.42
C SER A 217 25.61 -16.55 -37.10
N LEU A 218 26.33 -17.56 -36.61
CA LEU A 218 27.71 -17.43 -36.15
C LEU A 218 28.55 -18.58 -36.73
N ALA A 219 29.80 -18.31 -37.10
CA ALA A 219 30.77 -19.37 -37.34
C ALA A 219 31.26 -19.99 -36.02
N VAL A 220 31.71 -21.23 -36.05
CA VAL A 220 32.31 -21.88 -34.88
C VAL A 220 33.43 -21.00 -34.27
N GLY A 221 33.39 -20.77 -32.98
CA GLY A 221 34.30 -19.92 -32.22
C GLY A 221 33.96 -18.44 -32.19
N ALA A 222 33.01 -17.98 -33.00
CA ALA A 222 32.55 -16.60 -33.00
C ALA A 222 31.61 -16.31 -31.83
N THR A 223 31.43 -15.03 -31.50
CA THR A 223 30.51 -14.54 -30.52
C THR A 223 29.55 -13.51 -31.13
N GLY A 224 28.37 -13.37 -30.50
CA GLY A 224 27.37 -12.36 -30.87
C GLY A 224 26.58 -11.90 -29.64
N ASP A 225 26.25 -10.64 -29.60
CA ASP A 225 25.50 -10.05 -28.51
C ASP A 225 24.01 -10.10 -28.82
N LEU A 226 23.24 -10.44 -27.78
CA LEU A 226 21.79 -10.29 -27.76
C LEU A 226 21.44 -9.13 -26.84
N GLU A 227 20.61 -8.24 -27.36
CA GLU A 227 19.98 -7.19 -26.54
C GLU A 227 18.60 -7.64 -26.10
N VAL A 228 18.21 -7.26 -24.89
CA VAL A 228 16.88 -7.54 -24.34
C VAL A 228 16.24 -6.27 -23.83
N VAL A 229 14.97 -6.10 -24.14
CA VAL A 229 14.13 -5.00 -23.63
C VAL A 229 12.93 -5.59 -22.92
N VAL A 230 12.73 -5.19 -21.65
CA VAL A 230 11.53 -5.55 -20.88
C VAL A 230 10.58 -4.36 -20.90
N THR A 231 9.35 -4.58 -21.36
CA THR A 231 8.33 -3.55 -21.42
C THR A 231 7.31 -3.71 -20.28
N PRO A 232 6.77 -2.57 -19.74
CA PRO A 232 7.14 -1.18 -20.01
C PRO A 232 8.51 -0.80 -19.41
N ALA A 233 9.11 0.28 -19.86
CA ALA A 233 10.46 0.70 -19.46
C ALA A 233 10.67 0.88 -17.95
N GLY A 234 9.60 1.12 -17.18
CA GLY A 234 9.65 1.19 -15.71
C GLY A 234 9.66 -0.18 -15.00
N ALA A 235 9.41 -1.28 -15.71
CA ALA A 235 9.48 -2.62 -15.15
C ALA A 235 10.94 -3.04 -14.92
N SER A 236 11.14 -4.08 -14.08
CA SER A 236 12.47 -4.64 -13.86
C SER A 236 13.04 -5.17 -15.19
N GLN A 237 14.22 -4.69 -15.55
CA GLN A 237 14.93 -5.10 -16.77
C GLN A 237 15.79 -6.37 -16.58
N GLN A 238 15.75 -6.97 -15.40
CA GLN A 238 16.53 -8.18 -15.11
C GLN A 238 15.91 -9.40 -15.79
N VAL A 239 16.77 -10.13 -16.51
CA VAL A 239 16.42 -11.40 -17.17
C VAL A 239 17.43 -12.49 -16.82
N THR A 240 17.00 -13.73 -16.92
CA THR A 240 17.88 -14.91 -16.95
C THR A 240 17.96 -15.48 -18.35
N TRP A 241 19.18 -15.85 -18.78
CA TRP A 241 19.44 -16.42 -20.08
C TRP A 241 19.64 -17.93 -20.00
N THR A 242 19.05 -18.66 -20.91
CA THR A 242 19.22 -20.11 -21.04
C THR A 242 19.42 -20.51 -22.51
N SER A 243 20.18 -21.58 -22.74
CA SER A 243 20.36 -22.19 -24.05
C SER A 243 19.72 -23.58 -24.07
N SER A 244 18.98 -23.89 -25.12
CA SER A 244 18.42 -25.23 -25.35
C SER A 244 19.49 -26.29 -25.67
N ALA A 245 20.64 -25.86 -26.18
CA ALA A 245 21.78 -26.72 -26.54
C ALA A 245 23.11 -26.03 -26.18
N PRO A 246 23.51 -25.99 -24.89
CA PRO A 246 24.71 -25.28 -24.46
C PRO A 246 26.03 -25.79 -25.09
N ALA A 247 26.04 -27.02 -25.59
CA ALA A 247 27.18 -27.60 -26.33
C ALA A 247 27.33 -27.06 -27.77
N ILE A 248 26.26 -26.53 -28.35
CA ILE A 248 26.24 -25.88 -29.68
C ILE A 248 26.49 -24.39 -29.54
N ALA A 249 25.69 -23.72 -28.71
CA ALA A 249 25.82 -22.31 -28.37
C ALA A 249 25.55 -22.06 -26.90
N SER A 250 26.51 -21.49 -26.19
CA SER A 250 26.35 -21.04 -24.80
C SER A 250 26.02 -19.56 -24.77
N VAL A 251 25.35 -19.13 -23.69
CA VAL A 251 25.02 -17.73 -23.44
C VAL A 251 25.49 -17.32 -22.05
N SER A 252 26.00 -16.09 -21.92
CA SER A 252 26.38 -15.50 -20.64
C SER A 252 25.18 -14.83 -19.95
N GLU A 253 25.35 -14.43 -18.70
CA GLU A 253 24.35 -13.62 -17.95
C GLU A 253 24.08 -12.26 -18.60
N THR A 254 24.99 -11.78 -19.46
CA THR A 254 24.87 -10.49 -20.16
C THR A 254 24.29 -10.62 -21.57
N GLY A 255 23.89 -11.82 -22.01
CA GLY A 255 23.35 -12.03 -23.36
C GLY A 255 24.41 -12.30 -24.43
N LEU A 256 25.70 -12.43 -24.05
CA LEU A 256 26.76 -12.79 -25.03
C LEU A 256 26.66 -14.28 -25.37
N VAL A 257 26.36 -14.57 -26.62
CA VAL A 257 26.31 -15.91 -27.20
C VAL A 257 27.69 -16.30 -27.76
N LYS A 258 28.14 -17.51 -27.44
CA LYS A 258 29.37 -18.10 -27.96
C LYS A 258 29.04 -19.38 -28.75
N ALA A 259 29.39 -19.42 -30.04
CA ALA A 259 29.25 -20.57 -30.90
C ALA A 259 30.35 -21.61 -30.62
N LEU A 260 29.98 -22.87 -30.33
CA LEU A 260 30.90 -23.92 -29.93
C LEU A 260 31.04 -25.05 -30.98
N THR A 261 29.93 -25.55 -31.51
CA THR A 261 29.88 -26.59 -32.51
C THR A 261 28.78 -26.32 -33.53
N VAL A 262 28.96 -26.82 -34.76
CA VAL A 262 27.97 -26.69 -35.84
C VAL A 262 26.61 -27.28 -35.42
N GLY A 263 25.53 -26.53 -35.64
CA GLY A 263 24.17 -26.92 -35.26
C GLY A 263 23.28 -25.74 -34.98
N THR A 264 22.13 -25.99 -34.32
CA THR A 264 21.18 -24.96 -33.96
C THR A 264 20.89 -25.00 -32.44
N ALA A 265 20.69 -23.85 -31.88
CA ALA A 265 20.27 -23.68 -30.48
C ALA A 265 19.25 -22.55 -30.35
N THR A 266 18.36 -22.62 -29.39
CA THR A 266 17.46 -21.52 -29.04
C THR A 266 17.97 -20.90 -27.75
N ILE A 267 18.24 -19.61 -27.77
CA ILE A 267 18.57 -18.85 -26.55
C ILE A 267 17.28 -18.20 -26.06
N THR A 268 16.96 -18.37 -24.80
CA THR A 268 15.74 -17.84 -24.16
C THR A 268 16.14 -16.83 -23.08
N ALA A 269 15.54 -15.65 -23.14
CA ALA A 269 15.53 -14.68 -22.04
C ALA A 269 14.21 -14.82 -21.26
N THR A 270 14.31 -14.90 -19.94
CA THR A 270 13.15 -14.98 -19.05
C THR A 270 13.21 -13.84 -18.04
N SER A 271 12.13 -13.07 -17.89
CA SER A 271 12.07 -12.01 -16.88
C SER A 271 12.19 -12.59 -15.47
N VAL A 272 13.06 -11.99 -14.65
CA VAL A 272 13.21 -12.34 -13.24
C VAL A 272 11.97 -11.91 -12.43
N ALA A 273 11.32 -10.80 -12.81
CA ALA A 273 10.15 -10.27 -12.13
C ALA A 273 8.86 -11.03 -12.48
N ASP A 274 8.78 -11.60 -13.69
CA ASP A 274 7.65 -12.44 -14.14
C ASP A 274 8.17 -13.57 -15.02
N GLY A 275 8.41 -14.72 -14.43
CA GLY A 275 8.93 -15.92 -15.12
C GLY A 275 8.04 -16.46 -16.25
N THR A 276 6.82 -15.94 -16.43
CA THR A 276 5.94 -16.28 -17.56
C THR A 276 6.24 -15.46 -18.81
N LYS A 277 7.01 -14.38 -18.69
CA LYS A 277 7.39 -13.49 -19.78
C LYS A 277 8.77 -13.84 -20.30
N THR A 278 8.79 -14.38 -21.51
CA THR A 278 9.99 -14.89 -22.17
C THR A 278 10.02 -14.47 -23.63
N ASP A 279 11.21 -14.35 -24.20
CA ASP A 279 11.43 -14.28 -25.64
C ASP A 279 12.68 -15.04 -26.05
N THR A 280 12.84 -15.32 -27.32
CA THR A 280 13.85 -16.24 -27.84
C THR A 280 14.60 -15.73 -29.05
N CYS A 281 15.88 -16.10 -29.15
CA CYS A 281 16.68 -15.97 -30.36
C CYS A 281 17.03 -17.35 -30.90
N ALA A 282 16.79 -17.59 -32.19
CA ALA A 282 17.23 -18.79 -32.86
C ALA A 282 18.69 -18.61 -33.36
N VAL A 283 19.61 -19.41 -32.82
CA VAL A 283 21.02 -19.38 -33.15
C VAL A 283 21.38 -20.51 -34.10
N THR A 284 22.03 -20.20 -35.22
CA THR A 284 22.58 -21.17 -36.17
C THR A 284 24.10 -21.05 -36.18
N VAL A 285 24.79 -22.14 -35.86
CA VAL A 285 26.25 -22.21 -35.90
C VAL A 285 26.67 -22.91 -37.16
N THR A 286 27.45 -22.22 -37.98
CA THR A 286 28.01 -22.71 -39.24
C THR A 286 29.50 -23.05 -39.11
N ALA A 287 30.03 -23.82 -40.07
CA ALA A 287 31.45 -24.19 -40.09
C ALA A 287 32.35 -22.97 -40.27
#